data_73bc5cfbbebad0ebe6ff000849ccd585
#
_entry.id   73bc5cfbbebad0ebe6ff000849ccd585
#
_cell.length_a   1.000
_cell.length_b   1.000
_cell.length_c   1.000
_cell.angle_alpha   90.00
_cell.angle_beta   90.00
_cell.angle_gamma   90.00
#
_symmetry.space_group_name_H-M   'P 1'
#
loop_
_entity.id
_entity.type
_entity.pdbx_description
1 polymer ?
#
loop_
_entity_poly.entity_id
_entity_poly.type
_entity_poly.pdbx_seq_one_letter_code
_entity_poly.pdbx_strand_id
1 'polypeptide(L)' 'MNAAISIRPSRDLRSNYSQISALTRQNPVAITVNGKEDTVIMSHESFVGQQNYIAELEAKLSV' A
#
# COMPACT_ATOMS: atom_id res chain seq x y z
N MET A 1 1.01 17.06 -6.09
CA MET A 1 -0.31 16.49 -5.98
C MET A 1 -0.27 15.23 -5.14
N ASN A 2 -1.23 15.11 -4.28
CA ASN A 2 -1.25 14.01 -3.34
C ASN A 2 -2.11 12.88 -3.83
N ALA A 3 -1.56 11.68 -3.77
CA ALA A 3 -2.38 10.50 -3.92
C ALA A 3 -3.29 10.42 -2.71
N ALA A 4 -4.57 10.22 -2.95
CA ALA A 4 -5.51 10.04 -1.86
C ALA A 4 -5.29 8.65 -1.30
N ILE A 5 -4.77 8.57 -0.08
CA ILE A 5 -4.54 7.31 0.59
C ILE A 5 -5.71 7.04 1.52
N SER A 6 -6.36 5.90 1.35
CA SER A 6 -7.44 5.50 2.24
C SER A 6 -6.86 5.06 3.57
N ILE A 7 -7.57 5.37 4.63
CA ILE A 7 -7.17 4.99 5.98
C ILE A 7 -8.29 4.15 6.57
N ARG A 8 -7.96 2.96 7.05
CA ARG A 8 -8.94 2.04 7.60
C ARG A 8 -8.44 1.46 8.91
N PRO A 9 -9.33 1.24 9.88
CA PRO A 9 -8.91 0.59 11.13
C PRO A 9 -8.65 -0.89 10.90
N SER A 10 -7.81 -1.45 11.76
CA SER A 10 -7.39 -2.85 11.62
C SER A 10 -8.57 -3.83 11.66
N ARG A 11 -9.64 -3.49 12.37
CA ARG A 11 -10.78 -4.40 12.43
C ARG A 11 -11.43 -4.61 11.06
N ASP A 12 -11.27 -3.64 10.13
CA ASP A 12 -11.84 -3.77 8.80
C ASP A 12 -11.11 -4.82 7.97
N LEU A 13 -9.88 -5.16 8.32
CA LEU A 13 -9.18 -6.25 7.63
C LEU A 13 -9.92 -7.57 7.80
N ARG A 14 -10.54 -7.76 8.95
CA ARG A 14 -11.24 -9.01 9.23
C ARG A 14 -12.65 -8.99 8.65
N SER A 15 -13.35 -7.87 8.79
CA SER A 15 -14.76 -7.81 8.43
C SER A 15 -15.02 -7.35 7.00
N ASN A 16 -14.09 -6.58 6.43
CA ASN A 16 -14.30 -5.98 5.10
C ASN A 16 -13.06 -6.11 4.21
N TYR A 17 -12.40 -7.25 4.28
CA TYR A 17 -11.17 -7.42 3.51
C TYR A 17 -11.37 -7.20 2.02
N SER A 18 -12.46 -7.72 1.46
CA SER A 18 -12.68 -7.59 0.02
C SER A 18 -12.80 -6.13 -0.41
N GLN A 19 -13.39 -5.29 0.44
CA GLN A 19 -13.50 -3.87 0.15
C GLN A 19 -12.13 -3.21 0.21
N ILE A 20 -11.33 -3.56 1.22
CA ILE A 20 -9.97 -3.02 1.33
C ILE A 20 -9.13 -3.45 0.14
N SER A 21 -9.23 -4.73 -0.24
CA SER A 21 -8.52 -5.24 -1.39
C SER A 21 -8.87 -4.46 -2.65
N ALA A 22 -10.15 -4.14 -2.84
CA ALA A 22 -10.58 -3.36 -3.99
C ALA A 22 -9.97 -1.95 -3.98
N LEU A 23 -9.88 -1.33 -2.81
CA LEU A 23 -9.29 0.00 -2.70
C LEU A 23 -7.82 0.00 -3.09
N THR A 24 -7.11 -1.09 -2.84
CA THR A 24 -5.67 -1.16 -3.16
C THR A 24 -5.40 -1.14 -4.65
N ARG A 25 -6.45 -1.34 -5.48
CA ARG A 25 -6.26 -1.26 -6.93
C ARG A 25 -5.95 0.14 -7.40
N GLN A 26 -6.29 1.13 -6.61
CA GLN A 26 -6.05 2.52 -6.96
C GLN A 26 -4.89 3.10 -6.17
N ASN A 27 -4.84 2.86 -4.87
CA ASN A 27 -3.82 3.44 -4.00
C ASN A 27 -3.58 2.51 -2.82
N PRO A 28 -2.41 2.59 -2.20
CA PRO A 28 -2.19 1.85 -0.96
C PRO A 28 -3.20 2.27 0.11
N VAL A 29 -3.47 1.36 1.03
CA VAL A 29 -4.40 1.61 2.13
C VAL A 29 -3.62 1.54 3.44
N ALA A 30 -3.67 2.61 4.23
CA ALA A 30 -3.03 2.64 5.53
C ALA A 30 -3.96 1.99 6.56
N ILE A 31 -3.43 1.09 7.34
CA ILE A 31 -4.17 0.39 8.39
C ILE A 31 -3.75 0.96 9.72
N THR A 32 -4.73 1.35 10.54
CA THR A 32 -4.45 1.94 11.83
C THR A 32 -4.81 0.99 12.96
N VAL A 33 -4.07 1.13 14.06
CA VAL A 33 -4.37 0.44 15.30
C VAL A 33 -4.46 1.52 16.36
N ASN A 34 -5.60 1.57 17.04
CA ASN A 34 -5.87 2.59 18.06
C ASN A 34 -5.63 4.01 17.51
N GLY A 35 -6.06 4.22 16.28
CA GLY A 35 -5.98 5.53 15.65
C GLY A 35 -4.60 5.90 15.12
N LYS A 36 -3.61 5.02 15.25
CA LYS A 36 -2.26 5.28 14.76
C LYS A 36 -1.93 4.39 13.60
N GLU A 37 -1.25 4.93 12.61
CA GLU A 37 -0.84 4.19 11.43
C GLU A 37 0.12 3.08 11.83
N ASP A 38 -0.17 1.87 11.39
CA ASP A 38 0.58 0.69 11.77
C ASP A 38 1.17 -0.02 10.56
N THR A 39 0.35 -0.27 9.54
CA THR A 39 0.78 -0.99 8.36
C THR A 39 0.19 -0.36 7.12
N VAL A 40 0.72 -0.77 5.97
CA VAL A 40 0.20 -0.33 4.68
C VAL A 40 -0.04 -1.57 3.83
N ILE A 41 -1.20 -1.61 3.18
CA ILE A 41 -1.57 -2.69 2.28
C ILE A 41 -1.60 -2.14 0.87
N MET A 42 -1.00 -2.83 -0.06
CA MET A 42 -1.05 -2.46 -1.47
C MET A 42 -1.31 -3.70 -2.31
N SER A 43 -1.71 -3.49 -3.56
CA SER A 43 -1.91 -4.61 -4.45
C SER A 43 -0.58 -5.28 -4.75
N HIS A 44 -0.62 -6.58 -5.06
CA HIS A 44 0.59 -7.30 -5.43
C HIS A 44 1.25 -6.66 -6.64
N GLU A 45 0.44 -6.24 -7.60
CA GLU A 45 0.94 -5.59 -8.81
C GLU A 45 1.71 -4.31 -8.48
N SER A 46 1.16 -3.50 -7.58
CA SER A 46 1.83 -2.26 -7.16
C SER A 46 3.12 -2.56 -6.45
N PHE A 47 3.13 -3.59 -5.61
CA PHE A 47 4.34 -3.97 -4.89
C PHE A 47 5.44 -4.39 -5.85
N VAL A 48 5.11 -5.25 -6.81
CA VAL A 48 6.09 -5.71 -7.79
C VAL A 48 6.63 -4.54 -8.60
N GLY A 49 5.74 -3.64 -9.02
CA GLY A 49 6.16 -2.46 -9.77
C GLY A 49 7.12 -1.59 -8.96
N GLN A 50 6.84 -1.40 -7.68
CA GLN A 50 7.69 -0.61 -6.81
C GLN A 50 9.06 -1.27 -6.64
N GLN A 51 9.10 -2.58 -6.46
CA GLN A 51 10.36 -3.30 -6.31
C GLN A 51 11.19 -3.21 -7.59
N ASN A 52 10.55 -3.32 -8.76
CA ASN A 52 11.25 -3.19 -10.02
C ASN A 52 11.83 -1.79 -10.20
N TYR A 53 11.07 -0.78 -9.79
CA TYR A 53 11.54 0.60 -9.89
C TYR A 53 12.75 0.84 -9.00
N ILE A 54 12.70 0.32 -7.77
CA ILE A 54 13.82 0.45 -6.85
C ILE A 54 15.05 -0.24 -7.40
N ALA A 55 14.89 -1.45 -7.93
CA ALA A 55 16.01 -2.19 -8.52
C ALA A 55 16.63 -1.42 -9.69
N GLU A 56 15.78 -0.80 -10.50
CA GLU A 56 16.24 -0.02 -11.63
C GLU A 56 17.07 1.19 -11.18
N LEU A 57 16.59 1.88 -10.17
CA LEU A 57 17.32 3.03 -9.62
C LEU A 57 18.64 2.60 -9.03
N GLU A 58 18.66 1.49 -8.30
CA GLU A 58 19.88 0.98 -7.71
C GLU A 58 20.90 0.60 -8.77
N ALA A 59 20.44 0.03 -9.86
CA ALA A 59 21.34 -0.32 -10.96
C ALA A 59 21.98 0.93 -11.56
N LYS A 60 21.24 2.00 -11.68
CA LYS A 60 21.77 3.25 -12.21
C LYS A 60 22.77 3.88 -11.27
N LEU A 61 22.56 3.74 -9.98
CA LEU A 61 23.46 4.31 -8.99
C LEU A 61 24.75 3.50 -8.84
N SER A 62 24.71 2.24 -9.26
CA SER A 62 25.85 1.36 -9.11
C SER A 62 26.91 1.55 -10.19
N VAL A 63 26.60 2.29 -11.21
CA VAL A 63 27.51 2.46 -12.36
C VAL A 63 28.59 3.47 -12.07
#